data_d292b15850a55636ea73d05eec7f7390
#
_entry.id   d292b15850a55636ea73d05eec7f7390
#
_cell.length_a   1.000
_cell.length_b   1.000
_cell.length_c   1.000
_cell.angle_alpha   90.00
_cell.angle_beta   90.00
_cell.angle_gamma   90.00
#
_symmetry.space_group_name_H-M   'P 1'
#
loop_
_entity.id
_entity.type
_entity.pdbx_description
1 polymer ?
#
loop_
_entity_poly.entity_id
_entity_poly.type
_entity_poly.pdbx_seq_one_letter_code
_entity_poly.pdbx_strand_id
1 'polypeptide(L)'
;NRPEYESLRGLRVSSHFFVRRTGEVRQYVSVLDRAWHAGVSSFEGHTGCNDFSVGIELEGTGETPFEDAQYQALGELLGTLTRMLPVEAVTGHEHIAPGRKQDPGPSFDWDRVREMVPGRVRIVTEPQVMP
;
A
#
# COMPACT_ATOMS: atom_id res chain seq x y z
N ASN A 1 7.05 20.10 -10.24
CA ASN A 1 5.91 19.21 -10.00
C ASN A 1 5.54 18.48 -11.27
N ARG A 2 5.20 17.23 -11.14
CA ARG A 2 4.73 16.42 -12.25
C ARG A 2 3.23 16.65 -12.45
N PRO A 3 2.74 16.63 -13.70
CA PRO A 3 1.30 16.82 -13.95
C PRO A 3 0.41 15.85 -13.20
N GLU A 4 0.82 14.60 -13.08
CA GLU A 4 0.05 13.60 -12.35
C GLU A 4 -0.05 13.92 -10.85
N TYR A 5 0.96 14.59 -10.29
CA TYR A 5 0.92 15.02 -8.89
C TYR A 5 -0.13 16.13 -8.70
N GLU A 6 -0.18 17.07 -9.64
CA GLU A 6 -1.14 18.16 -9.57
C GLU A 6 -2.57 17.63 -9.58
N SER A 7 -2.84 16.66 -10.46
CA SER A 7 -4.15 16.05 -10.58
C SER A 7 -4.55 15.32 -9.31
N LEU A 8 -3.64 14.52 -8.75
CA LEU A 8 -3.91 13.74 -7.54
C LEU A 8 -3.98 14.60 -6.30
N ARG A 9 -3.19 15.67 -6.26
CA ARG A 9 -3.16 16.57 -5.11
C ARG A 9 -4.51 17.24 -4.89
N GLY A 10 -5.20 17.61 -5.96
CA GLY A 10 -6.50 18.22 -5.87
C GLY A 10 -7.54 17.29 -5.27
N LEU A 11 -7.37 15.99 -5.45
CA LEU A 11 -8.27 14.97 -4.91
C LEU A 11 -7.85 14.48 -3.53
N ARG A 12 -6.63 14.78 -3.11
CA ARG A 12 -6.02 14.27 -1.87
C ARG A 12 -6.05 12.74 -1.78
N VAL A 13 -5.91 12.07 -2.94
CA VAL A 13 -5.94 10.61 -3.05
C VAL A 13 -4.74 10.18 -3.88
N SER A 14 -3.55 10.16 -3.26
CA SER A 14 -2.35 9.72 -3.94
C SER A 14 -1.64 8.68 -3.09
N SER A 15 -1.03 7.71 -3.76
CA SER A 15 -0.12 6.76 -3.13
C SER A 15 1.31 7.15 -3.47
N HIS A 16 2.28 6.59 -2.76
CA HIS A 16 3.68 6.77 -3.14
C HIS A 16 3.98 6.02 -4.42
N PHE A 17 3.42 4.81 -4.56
CA PHE A 17 3.65 3.95 -5.72
C PHE A 17 2.35 3.41 -6.27
N PHE A 18 2.35 3.15 -7.57
CA PHE A 18 1.23 2.50 -8.26
C PHE A 18 1.80 1.39 -9.14
N VAL A 19 1.30 0.17 -8.96
CA VAL A 19 1.75 -0.99 -9.72
C VAL A 19 0.68 -1.35 -10.72
N ARG A 20 1.00 -1.21 -12.00
CA ARG A 20 0.06 -1.51 -13.08
C ARG A 20 -0.03 -3.00 -13.32
N ARG A 21 -1.10 -3.41 -14.00
CA ARG A 21 -1.33 -4.83 -14.30
C ARG A 21 -0.18 -5.44 -15.11
N THR A 22 0.55 -4.64 -15.87
CA THR A 22 1.73 -5.07 -16.62
C THR A 22 2.95 -5.30 -15.74
N GLY A 23 2.91 -4.90 -14.48
CA GLY A 23 4.05 -4.90 -13.57
C GLY A 23 4.83 -3.59 -13.60
N GLU A 24 4.41 -2.61 -14.42
CA GLU A 24 5.05 -1.31 -14.41
C GLU A 24 4.80 -0.62 -13.08
N VAL A 25 5.85 -0.08 -12.46
CA VAL A 25 5.76 0.65 -11.20
C VAL A 25 5.93 2.13 -11.47
N ARG A 26 4.99 2.93 -10.99
CA ARG A 26 5.07 4.39 -11.07
C ARG A 26 5.19 4.94 -9.66
N GLN A 27 6.11 5.89 -9.49
CA GLN A 27 6.27 6.59 -8.23
C GLN A 27 5.70 7.99 -8.37
N TYR A 28 4.72 8.32 -7.55
CA TYR A 28 4.08 9.63 -7.58
C TYR A 28 4.58 10.56 -6.48
N VAL A 29 4.97 9.99 -5.34
CA VAL A 29 5.41 10.77 -4.19
C VAL A 29 6.70 10.15 -3.66
N SER A 30 7.66 10.98 -3.25
CA SER A 30 8.87 10.48 -2.60
C SER A 30 8.50 9.79 -1.28
N VAL A 31 9.21 8.71 -0.93
CA VAL A 31 8.97 8.01 0.34
C VAL A 31 9.29 8.89 1.55
N LEU A 32 10.00 10.01 1.33
CA LEU A 32 10.30 10.98 2.39
C LEU A 32 9.14 11.95 2.62
N ASP A 33 8.14 11.94 1.75
CA ASP A 33 7.00 12.85 1.83
C ASP A 33 5.72 12.09 2.12
N ARG A 34 4.74 12.83 2.68
CA ARG A 34 3.43 12.24 2.93
C ARG A 34 2.65 12.10 1.62
N ALA A 35 2.04 10.93 1.41
CA ALA A 35 1.03 10.73 0.39
C ALA A 35 -0.34 10.65 1.07
N TRP A 36 -1.40 10.98 0.35
CA TRP A 36 -2.76 11.01 0.88
C TRP A 36 -3.49 9.71 0.50
N HIS A 37 -2.94 8.56 0.92
CA HIS A 37 -3.42 7.25 0.48
C HIS A 37 -4.36 6.58 1.48
N ALA A 38 -4.22 6.86 2.77
CA ALA A 38 -4.94 6.11 3.80
C ALA A 38 -6.24 6.76 4.24
N GLY A 39 -6.29 8.09 4.26
CA GLY A 39 -7.45 8.81 4.76
C GLY A 39 -7.70 8.55 6.24
N VAL A 40 -8.96 8.50 6.63
CA VAL A 40 -9.34 8.14 8.01
C VAL A 40 -8.99 6.69 8.24
N SER A 41 -8.07 6.43 9.15
CA SER A 41 -7.47 5.11 9.29
C SER A 41 -6.83 4.94 10.67
N SER A 42 -6.54 3.68 11.01
CA SER A 42 -5.88 3.35 12.27
C SER A 42 -5.01 2.12 12.08
N PHE A 43 -3.83 2.12 12.71
CA PHE A 43 -2.96 0.96 12.76
C PHE A 43 -2.34 0.84 14.15
N GLU A 44 -2.63 -0.25 14.83
CA GLU A 44 -2.11 -0.57 16.17
C GLU A 44 -2.25 0.61 17.14
N GLY A 45 -3.44 1.23 17.15
CA GLY A 45 -3.75 2.35 18.03
C GLY A 45 -3.33 3.73 17.53
N HIS A 46 -2.63 3.81 16.40
CA HIS A 46 -2.21 5.07 15.81
C HIS A 46 -3.13 5.47 14.67
N THR A 47 -3.68 6.68 14.74
CA THR A 47 -4.54 7.23 13.68
C THR A 47 -3.70 8.02 12.67
N GLY A 48 -4.31 8.38 11.53
CA GLY A 48 -3.65 9.18 10.52
C GLY A 48 -2.48 8.46 9.87
N CYS A 49 -2.74 7.28 9.30
CA CYS A 49 -1.67 6.43 8.75
C CYS A 49 -0.85 7.09 7.65
N ASN A 50 -1.36 8.15 7.01
CA ASN A 50 -0.57 8.93 6.05
C ASN A 50 0.72 9.47 6.67
N ASP A 51 0.74 9.69 7.97
CA ASP A 51 1.87 10.34 8.65
C ASP A 51 3.06 9.41 8.84
N PHE A 52 2.86 8.09 8.80
CA PHE A 52 3.90 7.13 9.15
C PHE A 52 3.97 5.91 8.22
N SER A 53 3.35 5.99 7.04
CA SER A 53 3.30 4.82 6.15
C SER A 53 3.66 5.18 4.71
N VAL A 54 4.03 4.15 3.96
CA VAL A 54 4.22 4.22 2.52
C VAL A 54 3.04 3.52 1.87
N GLY A 55 2.37 4.20 0.96
CA GLY A 55 1.21 3.67 0.26
C GLY A 55 1.58 3.08 -1.09
N ILE A 56 1.15 1.85 -1.34
CA ILE A 56 1.32 1.17 -2.61
C ILE A 56 -0.07 0.77 -3.10
N GLU A 57 -0.41 1.22 -4.29
CA GLU A 57 -1.68 0.89 -4.91
C GLU A 57 -1.46 -0.06 -6.08
N LEU A 58 -2.34 -1.04 -6.22
CA LEU A 58 -2.29 -2.02 -7.30
C LEU A 58 -3.46 -1.78 -8.24
N GLU A 59 -3.18 -1.73 -9.53
CA GLU A 59 -4.23 -1.58 -10.53
C GLU A 59 -5.14 -2.80 -10.54
N GLY A 60 -6.45 -2.60 -10.34
CA GLY A 60 -7.43 -3.68 -10.36
C GLY A 60 -8.72 -3.26 -9.66
N THR A 61 -9.72 -4.13 -9.74
CA THR A 61 -11.04 -3.90 -9.17
C THR A 61 -11.20 -4.53 -7.78
N GLY A 62 -10.28 -5.40 -7.40
CA GLY A 62 -10.40 -6.19 -6.17
C GLY A 62 -11.21 -7.46 -6.36
N GLU A 63 -11.94 -7.59 -7.47
CA GLU A 63 -12.75 -8.78 -7.78
C GLU A 63 -12.04 -9.71 -8.74
N THR A 64 -11.23 -9.16 -9.65
CA THR A 64 -10.44 -9.94 -10.59
C THR A 64 -9.08 -10.22 -9.96
N PRO A 65 -8.55 -11.45 -10.06
CA PRO A 65 -7.22 -11.75 -9.53
C PRO A 65 -6.17 -10.80 -10.10
N PHE A 66 -5.21 -10.43 -9.25
CA PHE A 66 -4.08 -9.62 -9.69
C PHE A 66 -3.13 -10.46 -10.53
N GLU A 67 -2.38 -9.82 -11.41
CA GLU A 67 -1.47 -10.51 -12.33
C GLU A 67 -0.17 -10.90 -11.63
N ASP A 68 0.45 -11.99 -12.11
CA ASP A 68 1.75 -12.41 -11.58
C ASP A 68 2.79 -11.31 -11.71
N ALA A 69 2.73 -10.53 -12.81
CA ALA A 69 3.64 -9.41 -13.01
C ALA A 69 3.50 -8.36 -11.91
N GLN A 70 2.30 -8.18 -11.37
CA GLN A 70 2.08 -7.25 -10.27
C GLN A 70 2.71 -7.77 -8.97
N TYR A 71 2.56 -9.07 -8.68
CA TYR A 71 3.18 -9.66 -7.49
C TYR A 71 4.70 -9.62 -7.59
N GLN A 72 5.24 -9.87 -8.78
CA GLN A 72 6.69 -9.79 -8.97
C GLN A 72 7.20 -8.38 -8.74
N ALA A 73 6.53 -7.38 -9.31
CA ALA A 73 6.90 -5.98 -9.12
C ALA A 73 6.75 -5.55 -7.66
N LEU A 74 5.69 -5.99 -7.01
CA LEU A 74 5.46 -5.72 -5.60
C LEU A 74 6.57 -6.31 -4.74
N GLY A 75 6.99 -7.54 -5.04
CA GLY A 75 8.08 -8.19 -4.31
C GLY A 75 9.39 -7.43 -4.43
N GLU A 76 9.73 -6.95 -5.63
CA GLU A 76 10.92 -6.15 -5.83
C GLU A 76 10.84 -4.83 -5.07
N LEU A 77 9.68 -4.18 -5.10
CA LEU A 77 9.44 -2.93 -4.41
C LEU A 77 9.53 -3.10 -2.90
N LEU A 78 8.86 -4.10 -2.34
CA LEU A 78 8.91 -4.39 -0.91
C LEU A 78 10.32 -4.77 -0.46
N GLY A 79 11.04 -5.53 -1.28
CA GLY A 79 12.43 -5.87 -1.00
C GLY A 79 13.31 -4.64 -0.88
N THR A 80 13.13 -3.68 -1.78
CA THR A 80 13.86 -2.41 -1.74
C THR A 80 13.46 -1.58 -0.53
N LEU A 81 12.16 -1.41 -0.29
CA LEU A 81 11.67 -0.58 0.80
C LEU A 81 12.09 -1.13 2.18
N THR A 82 12.05 -2.44 2.36
CA THR A 82 12.41 -3.05 3.65
C THR A 82 13.92 -2.99 3.91
N ARG A 83 14.73 -2.83 2.86
CA ARG A 83 16.18 -2.61 3.02
C ARG A 83 16.51 -1.16 3.31
N MET A 84 15.76 -0.22 2.73
CA MET A 84 16.06 1.21 2.81
C MET A 84 15.40 1.91 3.98
N LEU A 85 14.26 1.41 4.45
CA LEU A 85 13.45 2.04 5.49
C LEU A 85 13.20 1.05 6.63
N PRO A 86 12.95 1.57 7.85
CA PRO A 86 12.69 0.71 9.01
C PRO A 86 11.24 0.21 9.00
N VAL A 87 10.86 -0.48 7.93
CA VAL A 87 9.51 -1.03 7.79
C VAL A 87 9.31 -2.16 8.80
N GLU A 88 8.24 -2.09 9.57
CA GLU A 88 7.91 -3.07 10.60
C GLU A 88 6.77 -3.99 10.18
N ALA A 89 5.88 -3.52 9.29
CA ALA A 89 4.70 -4.28 8.94
C ALA A 89 4.18 -3.91 7.55
N VAL A 90 3.47 -4.84 6.93
CA VAL A 90 2.72 -4.62 5.70
C VAL A 90 1.26 -4.98 5.99
N THR A 91 0.36 -4.13 5.54
CA THR A 91 -1.07 -4.31 5.75
C THR A 91 -1.86 -3.77 4.56
N GLY A 92 -3.14 -4.08 4.49
CA GLY A 92 -4.01 -3.59 3.43
C GLY A 92 -4.84 -2.39 3.87
N HIS A 93 -5.24 -1.59 2.90
CA HIS A 93 -6.09 -0.42 3.15
C HIS A 93 -7.40 -0.85 3.84
N GLU A 94 -7.96 -2.00 3.46
CA GLU A 94 -9.17 -2.56 4.07
C GLU A 94 -9.00 -2.84 5.57
N HIS A 95 -7.77 -3.12 6.00
CA HIS A 95 -7.49 -3.43 7.40
C HIS A 95 -7.33 -2.18 8.27
N ILE A 96 -6.77 -1.10 7.71
CA ILE A 96 -6.56 0.14 8.46
C ILE A 96 -7.77 1.07 8.41
N ALA A 97 -8.69 0.82 7.50
CA ALA A 97 -9.92 1.60 7.33
C ALA A 97 -11.11 0.68 7.11
N PRO A 98 -11.39 -0.25 8.06
CA PRO A 98 -12.44 -1.25 7.87
C PRO A 98 -13.81 -0.59 7.73
N GLY A 99 -14.61 -1.12 6.79
CA GLY A 99 -15.93 -0.57 6.50
C GLY A 99 -15.92 0.62 5.55
N ARG A 100 -14.77 1.30 5.40
CA ARG A 100 -14.63 2.46 4.52
C ARG A 100 -13.90 2.12 3.23
N LYS A 101 -12.90 1.23 3.31
CA LYS A 101 -12.11 0.78 2.17
C LYS A 101 -12.10 -0.74 2.08
N GLN A 102 -12.04 -1.24 0.87
CA GLN A 102 -12.09 -2.68 0.61
C GLN A 102 -10.87 -3.21 -0.14
N ASP A 103 -9.97 -2.33 -0.58
CA ASP A 103 -8.77 -2.73 -1.32
C ASP A 103 -7.69 -3.25 -0.35
N PRO A 104 -6.84 -4.18 -0.77
CA PRO A 104 -6.79 -4.80 -2.10
C PRO A 104 -7.87 -5.85 -2.37
N GLY A 105 -8.71 -6.20 -1.42
CA GLY A 105 -9.84 -7.08 -1.62
C GLY A 105 -9.51 -8.56 -1.49
N PRO A 106 -10.55 -9.41 -1.64
CA PRO A 106 -10.41 -10.85 -1.37
C PRO A 106 -9.58 -11.60 -2.40
N SER A 107 -9.36 -11.03 -3.58
CA SER A 107 -8.56 -11.67 -4.63
C SER A 107 -7.05 -11.48 -4.43
N PHE A 108 -6.63 -10.68 -3.44
CA PHE A 108 -5.22 -10.44 -3.17
C PHE A 108 -4.64 -11.58 -2.33
N ASP A 109 -3.52 -12.13 -2.77
CA ASP A 109 -2.87 -13.28 -2.14
C ASP A 109 -1.83 -12.82 -1.11
N TRP A 110 -2.22 -12.73 0.15
CA TRP A 110 -1.34 -12.33 1.24
C TRP A 110 -0.23 -13.34 1.53
N ASP A 111 -0.44 -14.62 1.19
CA ASP A 111 0.60 -15.62 1.37
C ASP A 111 1.81 -15.34 0.48
N ARG A 112 1.58 -14.83 -0.72
CA ARG A 112 2.66 -14.41 -1.61
C ARG A 112 3.45 -13.25 -1.00
N VAL A 113 2.77 -12.32 -0.32
CA VAL A 113 3.43 -11.19 0.32
C VAL A 113 4.34 -11.66 1.46
N ARG A 114 3.92 -12.65 2.21
CA ARG A 114 4.73 -13.20 3.31
C ARG A 114 6.07 -13.74 2.81
N GLU A 115 6.11 -14.24 1.60
CA GLU A 115 7.34 -14.76 0.98
C GLU A 115 8.25 -13.65 0.47
N MET A 116 7.74 -12.44 0.30
CA MET A 116 8.48 -11.30 -0.29
C MET A 116 9.27 -10.50 0.72
N VAL A 117 8.97 -10.61 2.00
CA VAL A 117 9.53 -9.74 3.04
C VAL A 117 10.38 -10.52 4.01
N PRO A 118 11.36 -9.85 4.69
CA PRO A 118 12.13 -10.49 5.74
C PRO A 118 11.23 -10.95 6.89
N GLY A 119 11.65 -12.00 7.60
CA GLY A 119 10.86 -12.54 8.70
C GLY A 119 10.57 -11.55 9.83
N ARG A 120 11.36 -10.48 9.96
CA ARG A 120 11.15 -9.42 10.95
C ARG A 120 9.95 -8.52 10.61
N VAL A 121 9.49 -8.55 9.37
CA VAL A 121 8.37 -7.71 8.91
C VAL A 121 7.08 -8.49 9.10
N ARG A 122 6.14 -7.91 9.85
CA ARG A 122 4.84 -8.54 10.13
C ARG A 122 3.88 -8.29 8.97
N ILE A 123 3.09 -9.29 8.65
CA ILE A 123 1.97 -9.15 7.71
C ILE A 123 0.70 -9.10 8.55
N VAL A 124 0.03 -7.96 8.55
CA VAL A 124 -1.14 -7.72 9.39
C VAL A 124 -2.40 -7.68 8.52
N THR A 125 -3.26 -8.67 8.69
CA THR A 125 -4.49 -8.80 7.91
C THR A 125 -5.75 -8.71 8.77
N GLU A 126 -5.61 -8.24 10.01
CA GLU A 126 -6.74 -8.07 10.91
C GLU A 126 -7.28 -6.65 10.81
N PRO A 127 -8.62 -6.48 10.82
CA PRO A 127 -9.19 -5.14 10.85
C PRO A 127 -8.73 -4.40 12.10
N GLN A 128 -8.28 -3.17 11.93
CA GLN A 128 -7.81 -2.33 13.03
C GLN A 128 -8.98 -1.56 13.64
N VAL A 129 -8.93 -1.39 14.94
CA VAL A 129 -10.00 -0.68 15.66
C VAL A 129 -9.58 0.77 15.84
N MET A 130 -10.49 1.70 15.55
CA MET A 130 -10.24 3.13 15.78
C MET A 130 -10.29 3.39 17.29
N PRO A 131 -9.27 4.06 17.82
CA PRO A 131 -9.27 4.41 19.25
C PRO A 131 -10.30 5.46 19.59
#